data_6eef729206c1a7522a42e2bb5275def6
#
_entry.id   6eef729206c1a7522a42e2bb5275def6
#
_cell.length_a   1.000
_cell.length_b   1.000
_cell.length_c   1.000
_cell.angle_alpha   90.00
_cell.angle_beta   90.00
_cell.angle_gamma   90.00
#
_symmetry.space_group_name_H-M   'P 1'
#
loop_
_entity.id
_entity.type
_entity.pdbx_description
1 polymer ?
#
loop_
_entity_poly.entity_id
_entity_poly.type
_entity_poly.pdbx_seq_one_letter_code
_entity_poly.pdbx_strand_id
1 'polypeptide(L)'
;MKLLDTEFVRSQFPACGNDDLAGASFFENAGGSYMPDQVINRLGRFHSQRRVQPYWPFKSSTLAGNEMDESRIRMSELLNIPPETLHFGSSTSQNTYVLATAFRDLKTDRR
;
A
#
# COMPACT_ATOMS: atom_id res chain seq x y z
N MET A 1 12.55 25.39 13.38
CA MET A 1 11.97 24.05 13.03
C MET A 1 10.48 24.15 13.19
N LYS A 2 9.67 23.89 12.14
CA LYS A 2 8.22 23.94 12.26
C LYS A 2 7.78 22.69 13.03
N LEU A 3 7.05 22.87 14.12
CA LEU A 3 6.50 21.73 14.88
C LEU A 3 5.44 21.01 14.05
N LEU A 4 5.33 19.69 14.25
CA LEU A 4 4.30 18.87 13.63
C LEU A 4 2.92 19.31 14.16
N ASP A 5 2.00 19.58 13.25
CA ASP A 5 0.60 19.83 13.59
C ASP A 5 -0.08 18.48 13.93
N THR A 6 -0.08 18.16 15.21
CA THR A 6 -0.61 16.88 15.70
C THR A 6 -2.13 16.79 15.60
N GLU A 7 -2.85 17.91 15.67
CA GLU A 7 -4.30 17.95 15.50
C GLU A 7 -4.67 17.64 14.06
N PHE A 8 -4.00 18.27 13.09
CA PHE A 8 -4.16 17.96 11.68
C PHE A 8 -3.85 16.48 11.40
N VAL A 9 -2.72 15.95 11.90
CA VAL A 9 -2.36 14.54 11.67
C VAL A 9 -3.43 13.61 12.25
N ARG A 10 -3.86 13.84 13.49
CA ARG A 10 -4.91 13.01 14.11
C ARG A 10 -6.23 13.05 13.36
N SER A 11 -6.61 14.22 12.83
CA SER A 11 -7.85 14.37 12.04
C SER A 11 -7.87 13.55 10.74
N GLN A 12 -6.70 13.11 10.26
CA GLN A 12 -6.60 12.25 9.06
C GLN A 12 -6.94 10.78 9.34
N PHE A 13 -7.05 10.38 10.61
CA PHE A 13 -7.30 9.00 11.02
C PHE A 13 -8.65 8.90 11.72
N PRO A 14 -9.70 8.34 11.08
CA PRO A 14 -11.03 8.21 11.67
C PRO A 14 -11.05 7.49 13.03
N ALA A 15 -10.16 6.50 13.20
CA ALA A 15 -10.01 5.79 14.45
C ALA A 15 -9.68 6.71 15.65
N CYS A 16 -8.99 7.83 15.41
CA CYS A 16 -8.66 8.79 16.48
C CYS A 16 -9.89 9.57 17.01
N GLY A 17 -10.99 9.57 16.26
CA GLY A 17 -12.28 10.13 16.68
C GLY A 17 -13.23 9.12 17.31
N ASN A 18 -12.84 7.86 17.45
CA ASN A 18 -13.65 6.81 18.06
C ASN A 18 -13.52 6.86 19.59
N ASP A 19 -14.64 6.71 20.29
CA ASP A 19 -14.71 6.70 21.76
C ASP A 19 -13.86 5.57 22.36
N ASP A 20 -13.70 4.44 21.67
CA ASP A 20 -12.86 3.32 22.11
C ASP A 20 -11.37 3.71 22.26
N LEU A 21 -10.94 4.77 21.58
CA LEU A 21 -9.57 5.30 21.66
C LEU A 21 -9.48 6.60 22.44
N ALA A 22 -10.59 7.06 23.06
CA ALA A 22 -10.60 8.29 23.83
C ALA A 22 -9.60 8.23 25.00
N GLY A 23 -8.62 9.14 24.99
CA GLY A 23 -7.56 9.18 26.00
C GLY A 23 -6.48 8.11 25.87
N ALA A 24 -6.54 7.25 24.85
CA ALA A 24 -5.51 6.23 24.58
C ALA A 24 -4.40 6.76 23.66
N SER A 25 -3.19 6.25 23.84
CA SER A 25 -2.05 6.43 22.93
C SER A 25 -1.71 5.09 22.30
N PHE A 26 -1.76 5.03 20.95
CA PHE A 26 -1.48 3.81 20.21
C PHE A 26 -0.02 3.78 19.78
N PHE A 27 0.72 2.76 20.25
CA PHE A 27 2.14 2.55 19.93
C PHE A 27 2.43 1.20 19.27
N GLU A 28 1.41 0.37 19.03
CA GLU A 28 1.53 -0.99 18.47
C GLU A 28 1.44 -0.99 16.93
N ASN A 29 2.31 -0.21 16.27
CA ASN A 29 2.33 -0.14 14.81
C ASN A 29 3.00 -1.36 14.15
N ALA A 30 3.74 -2.17 14.88
CA ALA A 30 4.39 -3.36 14.34
C ALA A 30 3.38 -4.46 13.99
N GLY A 31 2.30 -4.60 14.76
CA GLY A 31 1.21 -5.55 14.51
C GLY A 31 0.19 -5.04 13.49
N GLY A 32 0.08 -3.73 13.33
CA GLY A 32 -0.82 -3.07 12.40
C GLY A 32 -0.99 -1.60 12.73
N SER A 33 -1.38 -0.81 11.74
CA SER A 33 -1.61 0.63 11.91
C SER A 33 -3.02 0.98 11.48
N TYR A 34 -3.61 1.98 12.14
CA TYR A 34 -4.85 2.56 11.67
C TYR A 34 -4.68 3.21 10.30
N MET A 35 -5.72 3.13 9.48
CA MET A 35 -5.68 3.68 8.13
C MET A 35 -6.16 5.13 8.12
N PRO A 36 -5.50 6.02 7.38
CA PRO A 36 -6.01 7.36 7.14
C PRO A 36 -7.20 7.34 6.18
N ASP A 37 -8.06 8.37 6.26
CA ASP A 37 -9.25 8.53 5.44
C ASP A 37 -8.99 8.38 3.93
N GLN A 38 -7.86 8.90 3.46
CA GLN A 38 -7.48 8.84 2.05
C GLN A 38 -7.34 7.39 1.56
N VAL A 39 -6.78 6.51 2.40
CA VAL A 39 -6.62 5.09 2.08
C VAL A 39 -7.97 4.37 2.13
N ILE A 40 -8.77 4.61 3.17
CA ILE A 40 -10.11 4.03 3.33
C ILE A 40 -10.98 4.38 2.12
N ASN A 41 -11.03 5.66 1.76
CA ASN A 41 -11.81 6.16 0.64
C ASN A 41 -11.31 5.60 -0.71
N ARG A 42 -9.99 5.46 -0.90
CA ARG A 42 -9.42 4.87 -2.11
C ARG A 42 -9.79 3.40 -2.24
N LEU A 43 -9.70 2.62 -1.16
CA LEU A 43 -10.12 1.21 -1.14
C LEU A 43 -11.62 1.05 -1.37
N GLY A 44 -12.45 1.89 -0.71
CA GLY A 44 -13.90 1.89 -0.93
C GLY A 44 -14.25 2.16 -2.40
N ARG A 45 -13.62 3.14 -3.03
CA ARG A 45 -13.79 3.43 -4.47
C ARG A 45 -13.33 2.25 -5.34
N PHE A 46 -12.17 1.67 -5.04
CA PHE A 46 -11.69 0.49 -5.77
C PHE A 46 -12.71 -0.65 -5.73
N HIS A 47 -13.17 -1.01 -4.53
CA HIS A 47 -14.13 -2.11 -4.37
C HIS A 47 -15.47 -1.86 -5.07
N SER A 48 -15.95 -0.62 -5.07
CA SER A 48 -17.25 -0.27 -5.68
C SER A 48 -17.19 -0.04 -7.20
N GLN A 49 -16.05 0.35 -7.75
CA GLN A 49 -15.98 0.84 -9.13
C GLN A 49 -14.89 0.21 -9.99
N ARG A 50 -13.86 -0.41 -9.40
CA ARG A 50 -12.64 -0.83 -10.09
C ARG A 50 -12.27 -2.30 -9.89
N ARG A 51 -13.05 -3.05 -9.10
CA ARG A 51 -12.76 -4.46 -8.81
C ARG A 51 -13.14 -5.36 -10.00
N VAL A 52 -12.36 -5.22 -11.08
CA VAL A 52 -12.46 -6.00 -12.31
C VAL A 52 -11.05 -6.45 -12.73
N GLN A 53 -10.97 -7.40 -13.67
CA GLN A 53 -9.69 -7.79 -14.27
C GLN A 53 -9.04 -6.54 -14.92
N PRO A 54 -7.85 -6.11 -14.50
CA PRO A 54 -7.17 -4.96 -15.12
C PRO A 54 -6.63 -5.31 -16.50
N TYR A 55 -6.29 -4.28 -17.29
CA TYR A 55 -5.65 -4.36 -18.61
C TYR A 55 -6.47 -5.05 -19.71
N TRP A 56 -7.77 -5.14 -19.56
CA TRP A 56 -8.67 -5.66 -20.59
C TRP A 56 -9.33 -4.51 -21.37
N PRO A 57 -9.73 -4.71 -22.65
CA PRO A 57 -10.18 -3.62 -23.54
C PRO A 57 -11.60 -3.11 -23.26
N PHE A 58 -11.89 -2.77 -22.01
CA PHE A 58 -13.11 -2.04 -21.65
C PHE A 58 -12.80 -1.01 -20.53
N LYS A 59 -13.61 0.03 -20.48
CA LYS A 59 -13.34 1.25 -19.69
C LYS A 59 -12.94 0.99 -18.24
N SER A 60 -13.69 0.21 -17.49
CA SER A 60 -13.40 -0.05 -16.07
C SER A 60 -12.08 -0.80 -15.89
N SER A 61 -11.78 -1.76 -16.77
CA SER A 61 -10.55 -2.53 -16.76
C SER A 61 -9.33 -1.67 -17.10
N THR A 62 -9.43 -0.83 -18.11
CA THR A 62 -8.37 0.13 -18.44
C THR A 62 -8.09 1.08 -17.28
N LEU A 63 -9.15 1.61 -16.65
CA LEU A 63 -8.99 2.48 -15.47
C LEU A 63 -8.37 1.74 -14.28
N ALA A 64 -8.73 0.48 -14.05
CA ALA A 64 -8.12 -0.33 -13.00
C ALA A 64 -6.62 -0.57 -13.26
N GLY A 65 -6.23 -0.88 -14.50
CA GLY A 65 -4.83 -1.03 -14.91
C GLY A 65 -4.03 0.25 -14.72
N ASN A 66 -4.57 1.38 -15.18
CA ASN A 66 -3.92 2.69 -15.01
C ASN A 66 -3.70 3.05 -13.53
N GLU A 67 -4.64 2.73 -12.65
CA GLU A 67 -4.49 2.97 -11.20
C GLU A 67 -3.40 2.08 -10.57
N MET A 68 -3.22 0.85 -11.07
CA MET A 68 -2.13 -0.03 -10.64
C MET A 68 -0.77 0.50 -11.11
N ASP A 69 -0.67 0.95 -12.35
CA ASP A 69 0.56 1.52 -12.89
C ASP A 69 0.92 2.83 -12.18
N GLU A 70 -0.06 3.70 -11.95
CA GLU A 70 0.12 4.93 -11.17
C GLU A 70 0.67 4.64 -9.78
N SER A 71 0.16 3.62 -9.09
CA SER A 71 0.62 3.28 -7.74
C SER A 71 2.08 2.83 -7.74
N ARG A 72 2.51 2.07 -8.76
CA ARG A 72 3.89 1.64 -8.93
C ARG A 72 4.82 2.82 -9.21
N ILE A 73 4.43 3.70 -10.13
CA ILE A 73 5.20 4.90 -10.47
C ILE A 73 5.39 5.79 -9.23
N ARG A 74 4.31 6.14 -8.55
CA ARG A 74 4.37 7.00 -7.36
C ARG A 74 5.22 6.42 -6.22
N MET A 75 5.12 5.11 -5.99
CA MET A 75 5.93 4.47 -4.96
C MET A 75 7.41 4.42 -5.38
N SER A 76 7.70 4.17 -6.64
CA SER A 76 9.08 4.18 -7.14
C SER A 76 9.71 5.57 -7.06
N GLU A 77 8.97 6.62 -7.36
CA GLU A 77 9.39 8.01 -7.16
C GLU A 77 9.68 8.31 -5.69
N LEU A 78 8.78 7.91 -4.78
CA LEU A 78 8.95 8.10 -3.33
C LEU A 78 10.21 7.39 -2.80
N LEU A 79 10.50 6.19 -3.32
CA LEU A 79 11.66 5.39 -2.92
C LEU A 79 12.93 5.74 -3.70
N ASN A 80 12.83 6.59 -4.73
CA ASN A 80 13.90 6.94 -5.65
C ASN A 80 14.56 5.71 -6.30
N ILE A 81 13.72 4.80 -6.83
CA ILE A 81 14.13 3.57 -7.52
C ILE A 81 13.41 3.45 -8.87
N PRO A 82 13.95 2.69 -9.84
CA PRO A 82 13.23 2.40 -11.08
C PRO A 82 11.95 1.61 -10.84
N PRO A 83 10.81 1.93 -11.54
CA PRO A 83 9.53 1.23 -11.33
C PRO A 83 9.58 -0.28 -11.57
N GLU A 84 10.43 -0.73 -12.49
CA GLU A 84 10.62 -2.15 -12.80
C GLU A 84 11.29 -2.94 -11.68
N THR A 85 11.92 -2.26 -10.74
CA THR A 85 12.54 -2.89 -9.55
C THR A 85 11.59 -3.00 -8.37
N LEU A 86 10.37 -2.43 -8.49
CA LEU A 86 9.37 -2.44 -7.43
C LEU A 86 8.36 -3.56 -7.62
N HIS A 87 8.19 -4.37 -6.58
CA HIS A 87 7.14 -5.38 -6.51
C HIS A 87 6.23 -5.16 -5.30
N PHE A 88 4.93 -5.17 -5.54
CA PHE A 88 3.92 -5.22 -4.49
C PHE A 88 3.47 -6.66 -4.26
N GLY A 89 3.56 -7.12 -3.03
CA GLY A 89 3.03 -8.42 -2.62
C GLY A 89 1.98 -8.29 -1.54
N SER A 90 1.29 -9.37 -1.25
CA SER A 90 0.17 -9.40 -0.30
C SER A 90 0.61 -9.30 1.16
N SER A 91 1.86 -9.65 1.48
CA SER A 91 2.43 -9.57 2.83
C SER A 91 3.96 -9.64 2.80
N THR A 92 4.60 -9.17 3.87
CA THR A 92 6.05 -9.31 4.07
C THR A 92 6.49 -10.77 4.01
N SER A 93 5.76 -11.68 4.66
CA SER A 93 6.06 -13.12 4.65
C SER A 93 6.05 -13.71 3.24
N GLN A 94 5.05 -13.37 2.43
CA GLN A 94 4.98 -13.83 1.05
C GLN A 94 6.11 -13.23 0.21
N ASN A 95 6.40 -11.96 0.33
CA ASN A 95 7.50 -11.31 -0.40
C ASN A 95 8.84 -11.93 -0.03
N THR A 96 9.08 -12.23 1.24
CA THR A 96 10.29 -12.92 1.71
C THR A 96 10.40 -14.33 1.13
N TYR A 97 9.29 -15.07 1.07
CA TYR A 97 9.25 -16.40 0.45
C TYR A 97 9.60 -16.35 -1.05
N VAL A 98 8.98 -15.43 -1.78
CA VAL A 98 9.25 -15.23 -3.22
C VAL A 98 10.73 -14.89 -3.44
N LEU A 99 11.28 -13.97 -2.65
CA LEU A 99 12.69 -13.57 -2.74
C LEU A 99 13.63 -14.73 -2.43
N ALA A 100 13.37 -15.50 -1.36
CA ALA A 100 14.16 -16.67 -0.99
C ALA A 100 14.14 -17.74 -2.09
N THR A 101 12.99 -17.96 -2.73
CA THR A 101 12.83 -18.89 -3.85
C THR A 101 13.65 -18.43 -5.06
N ALA A 102 13.56 -17.15 -5.42
CA ALA A 102 14.34 -16.59 -6.53
C ALA A 102 15.85 -16.74 -6.31
N PHE A 103 16.34 -16.47 -5.11
CA PHE A 103 17.77 -16.67 -4.78
C PHE A 103 18.19 -18.14 -4.81
N ARG A 104 17.35 -19.05 -4.39
CA ARG A 104 17.62 -20.50 -4.49
C ARG A 104 17.79 -20.91 -5.95
N ASP A 105 16.88 -20.48 -6.81
CA ASP A 105 16.86 -20.88 -8.22
C ASP A 105 18.05 -20.27 -8.98
N LEU A 106 18.42 -19.02 -8.70
CA LEU A 106 19.63 -18.38 -9.24
C LEU A 106 20.94 -19.13 -8.89
N LYS A 107 21.00 -19.80 -7.73
CA LYS A 107 22.17 -20.60 -7.35
C LYS A 107 22.22 -21.94 -8.08
N THR A 108 21.08 -22.49 -8.47
CA THR A 108 21.00 -23.79 -9.16
C THR A 108 21.46 -23.68 -10.61
N ASP A 109 21.24 -22.56 -11.27
CA ASP A 109 21.68 -22.32 -12.67
C ASP A 109 23.16 -22.03 -12.82
N ARG A 110 23.93 -21.91 -11.74
CA ARG A 110 25.40 -21.64 -11.78
C ARG A 110 26.27 -22.87 -11.55
N ARG A 111 25.75 -24.09 -11.73
CA ARG A 111 26.52 -25.34 -11.66
C ARG A 111 26.79 -25.93 -13.02
#